data_8c8430826a0010e50ca78da2f7ad3908
#
_entry.id   8c8430826a0010e50ca78da2f7ad3908
#
_cell.length_a   1.000
_cell.length_b   1.000
_cell.length_c   1.000
_cell.angle_alpha   90.00
_cell.angle_beta   90.00
_cell.angle_gamma   90.00
#
_symmetry.space_group_name_H-M   'P 1'
#
loop_
_entity.id
_entity.type
_entity.pdbx_description
1 polymer ?
#
loop_
_entity_poly.entity_id
_entity_poly.type
_entity_poly.pdbx_seq_one_letter_code
_entity_poly.pdbx_strand_id
1 'polypeptide(L)'
;MKAESLTVTEFLSRSKGNTLIDVRAPIEFKKGHLPDAINIPLFDDLERAEIGTLYKAKGRENAVMRGLEIVSPKLTDFIKEAKNKSGNNKVFIYCFRGGMRSNSFGWLLNTAG
;
A
#
# COMPACT_ATOMS: atom_id res chain seq x y z
N MET A 1 -13.54 -8.01 -4.89
CA MET A 1 -12.78 -7.14 -3.96
C MET A 1 -12.70 -5.74 -4.53
N LYS A 2 -13.04 -4.75 -3.74
CA LYS A 2 -13.07 -3.37 -4.18
C LYS A 2 -12.19 -2.51 -3.27
N ALA A 3 -11.36 -1.65 -3.84
CA ALA A 3 -10.44 -0.80 -3.09
C ALA A 3 -10.67 0.67 -3.44
N GLU A 4 -10.61 1.53 -2.42
CA GLU A 4 -10.74 2.97 -2.55
C GLU A 4 -9.58 3.67 -1.84
N SER A 5 -9.15 4.81 -2.38
CA SER A 5 -8.19 5.70 -1.74
C SER A 5 -8.97 6.84 -1.11
N LEU A 6 -8.81 7.04 0.20
CA LEU A 6 -9.59 8.00 0.98
C LEU A 6 -8.69 8.96 1.75
N THR A 7 -9.25 10.11 2.13
CA THR A 7 -8.60 11.00 3.08
C THR A 7 -8.58 10.37 4.48
N VAL A 8 -7.72 10.87 5.37
CA VAL A 8 -7.65 10.38 6.75
C VAL A 8 -9.00 10.46 7.45
N THR A 9 -9.73 11.57 7.26
CA THR A 9 -11.05 11.77 7.86
C THR A 9 -12.04 10.72 7.37
N GLU A 10 -12.02 10.44 6.07
CA GLU A 10 -12.88 9.42 5.47
C GLU A 10 -12.55 8.02 6.00
N PHE A 11 -11.26 7.71 6.16
CA PHE A 11 -10.84 6.45 6.78
C PHE A 11 -11.42 6.29 8.19
N LEU A 12 -11.30 7.32 9.01
CA LEU A 12 -11.80 7.27 10.39
C LEU A 12 -13.30 7.03 10.46
N SER A 13 -14.06 7.61 9.53
CA SER A 13 -15.53 7.48 9.53
C SER A 13 -16.02 6.20 8.84
N ARG A 14 -15.31 5.69 7.85
CA ARG A 14 -15.75 4.58 7.00
C ARG A 14 -15.03 3.25 7.22
N SER A 15 -13.95 3.24 8.00
CA SER A 15 -13.17 2.01 8.23
C SER A 15 -13.87 1.00 9.12
N LYS A 16 -14.84 1.41 9.88
CA LYS A 16 -15.56 0.54 10.82
C LYS A 16 -16.25 -0.59 10.08
N GLY A 17 -15.90 -1.84 10.40
CA GLY A 17 -16.46 -3.02 9.76
C GLY A 17 -15.84 -3.37 8.41
N ASN A 18 -14.86 -2.59 7.94
CA ASN A 18 -14.17 -2.82 6.68
C ASN A 18 -12.69 -3.15 6.92
N THR A 19 -12.02 -3.70 5.91
CA THR A 19 -10.60 -4.02 6.00
C THR A 19 -9.77 -2.79 5.64
N LEU A 20 -8.86 -2.42 6.53
CA LEU A 20 -7.99 -1.28 6.36
C LEU A 20 -6.56 -1.77 6.12
N ILE A 21 -5.98 -1.44 4.97
CA ILE A 21 -4.65 -1.90 4.57
C ILE A 21 -3.68 -0.74 4.51
N ASP A 22 -2.59 -0.86 5.27
CA ASP A 22 -1.46 0.05 5.26
C ASP A 22 -0.38 -0.57 4.37
N VAL A 23 -0.05 0.11 3.26
CA VAL A 23 0.92 -0.40 2.28
C VAL A 23 2.32 0.19 2.47
N ARG A 24 2.55 0.86 3.59
CA ARG A 24 3.87 1.40 3.93
C ARG A 24 4.82 0.27 4.35
N ALA A 25 6.13 0.59 4.40
CA ALA A 25 7.11 -0.38 4.85
C ALA A 25 6.87 -0.81 6.32
N PRO A 26 7.29 -2.03 6.71
CA PRO A 26 7.05 -2.52 8.08
C PRO A 26 7.55 -1.60 9.19
N ILE A 27 8.69 -0.95 9.02
CA ILE A 27 9.21 -0.03 10.03
C ILE A 27 8.32 1.21 10.20
N GLU A 28 7.72 1.70 9.12
CA GLU A 28 6.77 2.79 9.18
C GLU A 28 5.52 2.38 9.96
N PHE A 29 5.01 1.18 9.67
CA PHE A 29 3.84 0.63 10.34
C PHE A 29 4.09 0.46 11.84
N LYS A 30 5.26 -0.01 12.24
CA LYS A 30 5.63 -0.20 13.65
C LYS A 30 5.68 1.12 14.42
N LYS A 31 6.08 2.20 13.77
CA LYS A 31 6.17 3.52 14.42
C LYS A 31 4.81 4.12 14.70
N GLY A 32 3.79 3.69 14.02
CA GLY A 32 2.42 4.15 14.21
C GLY A 32 1.57 3.86 12.99
N HIS A 33 0.33 3.43 13.21
CA HIS A 33 -0.63 3.15 12.15
C HIS A 33 -2.04 3.36 12.68
N LEU A 34 -3.00 3.40 11.77
CA LEU A 34 -4.40 3.55 12.16
C LEU A 34 -4.89 2.29 12.89
N PRO A 35 -5.81 2.45 13.87
CA PRO A 35 -6.35 1.30 14.60
C PRO A 35 -6.91 0.24 13.66
N ASP A 36 -6.62 -1.02 13.97
CA ASP A 36 -7.07 -2.20 13.22
C ASP A 36 -6.53 -2.31 11.80
N ALA A 37 -5.58 -1.46 11.41
CA ALA A 37 -4.95 -1.55 10.11
C ALA A 37 -4.07 -2.81 10.00
N ILE A 38 -4.06 -3.41 8.81
CA ILE A 38 -3.24 -4.55 8.47
C ILE A 38 -2.12 -4.07 7.57
N ASN A 39 -0.88 -4.46 7.85
CA ASN A 39 0.25 -4.08 7.03
C ASN A 39 0.47 -5.11 5.90
N ILE A 40 0.29 -4.66 4.66
CA ILE A 40 0.68 -5.41 3.47
C ILE A 40 1.61 -4.49 2.69
N PRO A 41 2.91 -4.49 2.99
CA PRO A 41 3.83 -3.51 2.42
C PRO A 41 4.14 -3.79 0.96
N LEU A 42 4.17 -2.74 0.13
CA LEU A 42 4.68 -2.84 -1.24
C LEU A 42 6.18 -3.06 -1.25
N PHE A 43 6.87 -2.43 -0.30
CA PHE A 43 8.32 -2.54 -0.15
C PHE A 43 8.65 -2.95 1.27
N ASP A 44 9.63 -3.85 1.43
CA ASP A 44 10.21 -4.08 2.74
C ASP A 44 11.07 -2.87 3.15
N ASP A 45 11.65 -2.91 4.35
CA ASP A 45 12.38 -1.76 4.87
C ASP A 45 13.62 -1.40 4.05
N LEU A 46 14.34 -2.40 3.54
CA LEU A 46 15.52 -2.19 2.71
C LEU A 46 15.13 -1.64 1.34
N GLU A 47 14.09 -2.21 0.74
CA GLU A 47 13.56 -1.76 -0.54
C GLU A 47 13.07 -0.31 -0.46
N ARG A 48 12.36 0.02 0.62
CA ARG A 48 11.86 1.39 0.84
C ARG A 48 13.02 2.37 0.98
N ALA A 49 14.08 1.99 1.69
CA ALA A 49 15.27 2.82 1.84
C ALA A 49 15.98 3.03 0.49
N GLU A 50 16.09 1.98 -0.30
CA GLU A 50 16.68 2.05 -1.66
C GLU A 50 15.90 3.03 -2.53
N ILE A 51 14.57 2.90 -2.57
CA ILE A 51 13.70 3.77 -3.37
C ILE A 51 13.79 5.23 -2.91
N GLY A 52 13.81 5.46 -1.60
CA GLY A 52 13.94 6.80 -1.05
C GLY A 52 15.27 7.46 -1.42
N THR A 53 16.36 6.71 -1.34
CA THR A 53 17.69 7.18 -1.73
C THR A 53 17.73 7.48 -3.23
N LEU A 54 17.19 6.59 -4.04
CA LEU A 54 17.15 6.76 -5.49
C LEU A 54 16.32 7.97 -5.90
N TYR A 55 15.20 8.19 -5.23
CA TYR A 55 14.36 9.34 -5.49
C TYR A 55 15.13 10.66 -5.28
N LYS A 56 15.87 10.76 -4.18
CA LYS A 56 16.66 11.95 -3.86
C LYS A 56 17.82 12.15 -4.83
N ALA A 57 18.49 11.07 -5.20
CA ALA A 57 19.70 11.13 -6.04
C ALA A 57 19.41 11.24 -7.54
N LYS A 58 18.36 10.55 -8.03
CA LYS A 58 18.09 10.39 -9.46
C LYS A 58 16.70 10.86 -9.88
N GLY A 59 15.84 11.26 -8.94
CA GLY A 59 14.52 11.80 -9.24
C GLY A 59 13.42 10.75 -9.31
N ARG A 60 12.19 11.25 -9.52
CA ARG A 60 10.98 10.45 -9.47
C ARG A 60 10.94 9.31 -10.49
N GLU A 61 11.32 9.59 -11.72
CA GLU A 61 11.22 8.61 -12.81
C GLU A 61 12.06 7.36 -12.52
N ASN A 62 13.31 7.56 -12.11
CA ASN A 62 14.20 6.43 -11.76
C ASN A 62 13.67 5.64 -10.55
N ALA A 63 13.14 6.35 -9.56
CA ALA A 63 12.56 5.69 -8.38
C ALA A 63 11.33 4.86 -8.75
N VAL A 64 10.46 5.37 -9.61
CA VAL A 64 9.26 4.64 -10.09
C VAL A 64 9.67 3.39 -10.87
N MET A 65 10.63 3.51 -11.78
CA MET A 65 11.10 2.36 -12.56
C MET A 65 11.68 1.27 -11.67
N ARG A 66 12.50 1.64 -10.69
CA ARG A 66 13.05 0.67 -9.74
C ARG A 66 11.96 0.05 -8.88
N GLY A 67 10.99 0.86 -8.44
CA GLY A 67 9.84 0.37 -7.68
C GLY A 67 9.05 -0.68 -8.45
N LEU A 68 8.81 -0.45 -9.73
CA LEU A 68 8.13 -1.42 -10.59
C LEU A 68 8.93 -2.73 -10.72
N GLU A 69 10.25 -2.64 -10.87
CA GLU A 69 11.10 -3.84 -10.93
C GLU A 69 10.99 -4.67 -9.65
N ILE A 70 10.95 -4.01 -8.49
CA ILE A 70 10.84 -4.69 -7.19
C ILE A 70 9.46 -5.31 -7.01
N VAL A 71 8.41 -4.56 -7.35
CA VAL A 71 7.02 -4.96 -7.10
C VAL A 71 6.51 -6.01 -8.07
N SER A 72 6.95 -5.95 -9.34
CA SER A 72 6.42 -6.85 -10.38
C SER A 72 6.41 -8.34 -10.00
N PRO A 73 7.49 -8.90 -9.44
CA PRO A 73 7.47 -10.32 -9.05
C PRO A 73 6.54 -10.64 -7.89
N LYS A 74 6.07 -9.62 -7.16
CA LYS A 74 5.25 -9.78 -5.96
C LYS A 74 3.76 -9.56 -6.19
N LEU A 75 3.34 -9.19 -7.39
CA LEU A 75 1.96 -8.76 -7.65
C LEU A 75 0.93 -9.81 -7.27
N THR A 76 1.15 -11.06 -7.65
CA THR A 76 0.23 -12.16 -7.33
C THR A 76 0.09 -12.35 -5.82
N ASP A 77 1.20 -12.27 -5.10
CA ASP A 77 1.20 -12.43 -3.64
C ASP A 77 0.43 -11.31 -2.94
N PHE A 78 0.56 -10.07 -3.43
CA PHE A 78 -0.22 -8.93 -2.90
C PHE A 78 -1.71 -9.19 -3.04
N ILE A 79 -2.15 -9.63 -4.22
CA ILE A 79 -3.56 -9.91 -4.49
C ILE A 79 -4.08 -11.02 -3.58
N LYS A 80 -3.34 -12.11 -3.47
CA LYS A 80 -3.72 -13.26 -2.63
C LYS A 80 -3.84 -12.84 -1.17
N GLU A 81 -2.86 -12.09 -0.66
CA GLU A 81 -2.86 -11.67 0.72
C GLU A 81 -4.01 -10.71 1.01
N ALA A 82 -4.25 -9.73 0.13
CA ALA A 82 -5.35 -8.79 0.28
C ALA A 82 -6.71 -9.51 0.29
N LYS A 83 -6.92 -10.44 -0.63
CA LYS A 83 -8.17 -11.23 -0.69
C LYS A 83 -8.34 -12.10 0.54
N ASN A 84 -7.28 -12.75 0.99
CA ASN A 84 -7.32 -13.61 2.17
C ASN A 84 -7.68 -12.81 3.44
N LYS A 85 -7.11 -11.63 3.59
CA LYS A 85 -7.31 -10.79 4.77
C LYS A 85 -8.65 -10.02 4.75
N SER A 86 -9.16 -9.68 3.59
CA SER A 86 -10.38 -8.89 3.46
C SER A 86 -11.66 -9.74 3.45
N GLY A 87 -11.59 -10.99 3.01
CA GLY A 87 -12.79 -11.81 2.81
C GLY A 87 -13.75 -11.09 1.88
N ASN A 88 -14.99 -10.84 2.36
CA ASN A 88 -16.01 -10.11 1.61
C ASN A 88 -16.08 -8.63 1.97
N ASN A 89 -15.17 -8.15 2.82
CA ASN A 89 -15.17 -6.76 3.26
C ASN A 89 -14.65 -5.84 2.15
N LYS A 90 -15.12 -4.60 2.20
CA LYS A 90 -14.57 -3.53 1.38
C LYS A 90 -13.18 -3.20 1.89
N VAL A 91 -12.26 -2.88 0.98
CA VAL A 91 -10.86 -2.61 1.31
C VAL A 91 -10.58 -1.12 1.19
N PHE A 92 -10.03 -0.53 2.25
CA PHE A 92 -9.52 0.83 2.25
C PHE A 92 -8.00 0.79 2.39
N ILE A 93 -7.29 1.55 1.55
CA ILE A 93 -5.84 1.50 1.45
C ILE A 93 -5.26 2.87 1.75
N TYR A 94 -4.19 2.94 2.53
CA TYR A 94 -3.52 4.20 2.76
C TYR A 94 -1.99 4.07 2.81
N CYS A 95 -1.34 5.19 2.51
CA CYS A 95 0.07 5.45 2.78
C CYS A 95 0.22 6.94 3.07
N PHE A 96 1.43 7.39 3.36
CA PHE A 96 1.66 8.82 3.54
C PHE A 96 2.32 9.42 2.29
N ARG A 97 2.19 10.75 2.13
CA ARG A 97 2.84 11.57 1.08
C ARG A 97 2.48 11.14 -0.35
N GLY A 98 1.63 11.92 -0.98
CA GLY A 98 1.27 11.79 -2.39
C GLY A 98 0.48 10.54 -2.76
N GLY A 99 0.42 9.53 -1.91
CA GLY A 99 -0.41 8.34 -2.11
C GLY A 99 -0.01 7.41 -3.24
N MET A 100 1.23 7.52 -3.77
CA MET A 100 1.63 6.70 -4.91
C MET A 100 1.59 5.21 -4.59
N ARG A 101 2.07 4.80 -3.42
CA ARG A 101 2.06 3.39 -3.01
C ARG A 101 0.63 2.87 -2.88
N SER A 102 -0.25 3.61 -2.20
CA SER A 102 -1.65 3.21 -2.01
C SER A 102 -2.43 3.23 -3.32
N ASN A 103 -2.19 4.22 -4.19
CA ASN A 103 -2.87 4.32 -5.48
C ASN A 103 -2.51 3.16 -6.40
N SER A 104 -1.23 2.78 -6.45
CA SER A 104 -0.76 1.64 -7.26
C SER A 104 -1.37 0.33 -6.79
N PHE A 105 -1.39 0.11 -5.48
CA PHE A 105 -1.96 -1.10 -4.89
C PHE A 105 -3.47 -1.15 -5.09
N GLY A 106 -4.15 -0.01 -4.92
CA GLY A 106 -5.59 0.10 -5.14
C GLY A 106 -5.98 -0.20 -6.58
N TRP A 107 -5.23 0.34 -7.54
CA TRP A 107 -5.42 0.04 -8.97
C TRP A 107 -5.29 -1.47 -9.23
N LEU A 108 -4.26 -2.08 -8.68
CA LEU A 108 -4.02 -3.52 -8.84
C LEU A 108 -5.17 -4.34 -8.31
N LEU A 109 -5.66 -4.04 -7.11
CA LEU A 109 -6.76 -4.77 -6.50
C LEU A 109 -8.06 -4.59 -7.29
N ASN A 110 -8.36 -3.39 -7.75
CA ASN A 110 -9.54 -3.12 -8.58
C ASN A 110 -9.47 -3.87 -9.91
N THR A 111 -8.29 -3.95 -10.51
CA THR A 111 -8.07 -4.68 -11.76
C THR A 111 -8.28 -6.18 -11.56
N ALA A 112 -7.86 -6.70 -10.44
CA ALA A 112 -7.99 -8.12 -10.13
C ALA A 112 -9.40 -8.54 -9.72
N GLY A 113 -10.26 -7.58 -9.39
CA GLY A 113 -11.61 -7.86 -8.92
C GLY A 113 -11.61 -8.26 -7.48
#